data_8a46bd569a785ca8f257981b27a5ba42
#
_entry.id   8a46bd569a785ca8f257981b27a5ba42
#
_cell.length_a   1.000
_cell.length_b   1.000
_cell.length_c   1.000
_cell.angle_alpha   90.00
_cell.angle_beta   90.00
_cell.angle_gamma   90.00
#
_symmetry.space_group_name_H-M   'P 1'
#
loop_
_entity.id
_entity.type
_entity.pdbx_description
1 polymer ?
#
loop_
_entity_poly.entity_id
_entity_poly.type
_entity_poly.pdbx_seq_one_letter_code
_entity_poly.pdbx_strand_id
1 'polypeptide(L)'
;MTGLFGKGIWLAHSYDFQRAVEMATKIEATHLLVKVGHGPHYFPTTARKLVADVRSLGFHPLAWIHITDRAPQDACLAIRRSVELGYEGTVLYLGKALITANQLSPLVAALEEATTIPASQMFIATPPLPYLPDRQAMEVLAPYCRGGWMPLCFPLWNESAEQIIGRDVYQSISDLSLLWGATPAIYPVISTLQADQAATTFLPEALIPWVENIIQRGVDFFTVYHAAITEKSLWPIIQSARVARPPDAAPVETAPEPGIVAPQPVYVTVTTNDTVGGLLNRHGIPKQKFWAWNAHLWESRGLPRDPDYLQEGWRVRVK
;
A
#
# COMPACT_ATOMS: atom_id res chain seq x y z
N MET A 1 -5.21 -5.41 22.56
CA MET A 1 -4.93 -4.41 21.50
C MET A 1 -6.26 -3.87 21.06
N THR A 2 -6.46 -2.58 21.09
CA THR A 2 -7.58 -1.92 20.43
C THR A 2 -7.44 -2.20 18.93
N GLY A 3 -8.53 -2.54 18.23
CA GLY A 3 -8.53 -2.79 16.78
C GLY A 3 -7.91 -1.64 15.98
N LEU A 4 -7.62 -1.86 14.69
CA LEU A 4 -7.20 -0.79 13.79
C LEU A 4 -8.32 0.25 13.64
N PHE A 5 -7.95 1.51 13.48
CA PHE A 5 -8.89 2.62 13.33
C PHE A 5 -8.41 3.64 12.30
N GLY A 6 -9.34 4.35 11.70
CA GLY A 6 -9.01 5.39 10.74
C GLY A 6 -8.76 4.86 9.32
N LYS A 7 -7.74 5.35 8.66
CA LYS A 7 -7.39 5.03 7.27
C LYS A 7 -5.94 4.61 7.17
N GLY A 8 -5.63 3.72 6.22
CA GLY A 8 -4.26 3.30 5.94
C GLY A 8 -3.91 3.45 4.46
N ILE A 9 -2.63 3.70 4.18
CA ILE A 9 -2.10 3.78 2.82
C ILE A 9 -1.05 2.70 2.63
N TRP A 10 -1.18 1.93 1.56
CA TRP A 10 -0.18 0.94 1.19
C TRP A 10 0.98 1.60 0.43
N LEU A 11 2.18 1.32 0.90
CA LEU A 11 3.44 1.72 0.28
C LEU A 11 4.08 0.49 -0.36
N ALA A 12 4.04 0.41 -1.69
CA ALA A 12 4.58 -0.72 -2.45
C ALA A 12 6.10 -0.63 -2.66
N HIS A 13 6.62 0.59 -2.77
CA HIS A 13 8.04 0.85 -3.01
C HIS A 13 8.54 2.01 -2.16
N SER A 14 9.76 1.89 -1.64
CA SER A 14 10.36 2.92 -0.78
C SER A 14 10.53 4.29 -1.46
N TYR A 15 10.66 4.32 -2.78
CA TYR A 15 10.76 5.57 -3.54
C TYR A 15 9.42 6.34 -3.62
N ASP A 16 8.29 5.71 -3.32
CA ASP A 16 6.97 6.34 -3.26
C ASP A 16 6.66 6.93 -1.87
N PHE A 17 7.60 6.85 -0.92
CA PHE A 17 7.37 7.23 0.47
C PHE A 17 6.87 8.67 0.62
N GLN A 18 7.51 9.62 -0.07
CA GLN A 18 7.12 11.03 -0.02
C GLN A 18 5.67 11.23 -0.50
N ARG A 19 5.28 10.54 -1.57
CA ARG A 19 3.92 10.58 -2.09
C ARG A 19 2.91 9.94 -1.12
N ALA A 20 3.31 8.82 -0.49
CA ALA A 20 2.46 8.16 0.51
C ALA A 20 2.22 9.05 1.73
N VAL A 21 3.24 9.78 2.20
CA VAL A 21 3.12 10.75 3.29
C VAL A 21 2.23 11.92 2.88
N GLU A 22 2.43 12.51 1.70
CA GLU A 22 1.59 13.60 1.18
C GLU A 22 0.12 13.16 1.12
N MET A 23 -0.14 11.97 0.58
CA MET A 23 -1.48 11.41 0.50
C MET A 23 -2.06 11.16 1.90
N ALA A 24 -1.30 10.50 2.80
CA ALA A 24 -1.73 10.16 4.13
C ALA A 24 -2.14 11.41 4.94
N THR A 25 -1.32 12.46 4.86
CA THR A 25 -1.62 13.75 5.49
C THR A 25 -2.91 14.34 4.92
N LYS A 26 -3.05 14.36 3.60
CA LYS A 26 -4.20 14.97 2.93
C LYS A 26 -5.52 14.26 3.23
N ILE A 27 -5.51 12.92 3.26
CA ILE A 27 -6.73 12.15 3.53
C ILE A 27 -6.95 11.85 5.03
N GLU A 28 -6.12 12.41 5.90
CA GLU A 28 -6.15 12.19 7.35
C GLU A 28 -6.01 10.69 7.70
N ALA A 29 -5.06 10.02 7.05
CA ALA A 29 -4.75 8.62 7.37
C ALA A 29 -4.05 8.52 8.72
N THR A 30 -4.23 7.40 9.37
CA THR A 30 -3.60 7.06 10.65
C THR A 30 -2.43 6.10 10.48
N HIS A 31 -2.45 5.28 9.43
CA HIS A 31 -1.50 4.20 9.24
C HIS A 31 -0.81 4.26 7.88
N LEU A 32 0.46 3.85 7.84
CA LEU A 32 1.19 3.54 6.61
C LEU A 32 1.59 2.06 6.61
N LEU A 33 1.21 1.34 5.56
CA LEU A 33 1.51 -0.08 5.38
C LEU A 33 2.75 -0.21 4.49
N VAL A 34 3.88 -0.55 5.09
CA VAL A 34 5.19 -0.61 4.41
C VAL A 34 5.47 -2.01 3.89
N LYS A 35 5.83 -2.13 2.61
CA LYS A 35 6.29 -3.40 2.05
C LYS A 35 7.66 -3.76 2.60
N VAL A 36 7.74 -4.84 3.36
CA VAL A 36 8.98 -5.33 3.96
C VAL A 36 9.46 -6.65 3.38
N GLY A 37 8.64 -7.31 2.55
CA GLY A 37 9.01 -8.58 1.91
C GLY A 37 8.19 -8.90 0.67
N HIS A 38 8.75 -9.78 -0.17
CA HIS A 38 8.10 -10.33 -1.37
C HIS A 38 8.62 -11.74 -1.63
N GLY A 39 7.74 -12.74 -1.48
CA GLY A 39 8.15 -14.14 -1.54
C GLY A 39 9.28 -14.41 -0.54
N PRO A 40 10.39 -15.03 -0.98
CA PRO A 40 11.51 -15.34 -0.11
C PRO A 40 12.38 -14.12 0.28
N HIS A 41 12.11 -12.95 -0.28
CA HIS A 41 12.97 -11.78 -0.11
C HIS A 41 12.46 -10.87 1.00
N TYR A 42 13.25 -10.70 2.05
CA TYR A 42 13.07 -9.67 3.07
C TYR A 42 13.87 -8.42 2.69
N PHE A 43 13.34 -7.22 3.00
CA PHE A 43 13.95 -5.93 2.68
C PHE A 43 14.44 -5.20 3.95
N PRO A 44 15.56 -5.62 4.56
CA PRO A 44 15.96 -5.17 5.90
C PRO A 44 16.24 -3.66 5.99
N THR A 45 16.88 -3.09 4.98
CA THR A 45 17.20 -1.66 4.94
C THR A 45 15.94 -0.81 4.86
N THR A 46 15.03 -1.18 3.97
CA THR A 46 13.73 -0.51 3.81
C THR A 46 12.90 -0.62 5.07
N ALA A 47 12.78 -1.83 5.65
CA ALA A 47 11.99 -2.07 6.85
C ALA A 47 12.48 -1.23 8.02
N ARG A 48 13.80 -1.23 8.30
CA ARG A 48 14.39 -0.48 9.42
C ARG A 48 14.25 1.03 9.25
N LYS A 49 14.51 1.54 8.06
CA LYS A 49 14.42 2.97 7.78
C LYS A 49 12.98 3.45 7.89
N LEU A 50 12.07 2.81 7.18
CA LEU A 50 10.70 3.33 7.04
C LEU A 50 9.88 3.20 8.32
N VAL A 51 10.13 2.22 9.20
CA VAL A 51 9.42 2.17 10.49
C VAL A 51 9.72 3.40 11.35
N ALA A 52 10.97 3.85 11.37
CA ALA A 52 11.38 5.05 12.10
C ALA A 52 10.80 6.32 11.45
N ASP A 53 10.91 6.44 10.12
CA ASP A 53 10.42 7.59 9.37
C ASP A 53 8.90 7.75 9.52
N VAL A 54 8.13 6.66 9.41
CA VAL A 54 6.66 6.65 9.57
C VAL A 54 6.26 7.14 10.95
N ARG A 55 6.90 6.63 12.00
CA ARG A 55 6.63 7.04 13.38
C ARG A 55 6.97 8.49 13.65
N SER A 56 8.10 8.97 13.14
CA SER A 56 8.53 10.36 13.32
C SER A 56 7.55 11.37 12.74
N LEU A 57 6.74 10.92 11.76
CA LEU A 57 5.68 11.73 11.12
C LEU A 57 4.31 11.54 11.79
N GLY A 58 4.24 10.80 12.91
CA GLY A 58 3.00 10.60 13.66
C GLY A 58 2.06 9.53 13.11
N PHE A 59 2.50 8.72 12.13
CA PHE A 59 1.72 7.60 11.61
C PHE A 59 2.05 6.28 12.32
N HIS A 60 1.09 5.37 12.36
CA HIS A 60 1.25 4.01 12.86
C HIS A 60 1.80 3.11 11.74
N PRO A 61 2.98 2.50 11.91
CA PRO A 61 3.57 1.63 10.89
C PRO A 61 2.99 0.22 10.96
N LEU A 62 2.41 -0.26 9.86
CA LEU A 62 2.13 -1.68 9.62
C LEU A 62 3.10 -2.22 8.58
N ALA A 63 3.60 -3.43 8.79
CA ALA A 63 4.36 -4.14 7.76
C ALA A 63 3.41 -4.88 6.82
N TRP A 64 3.79 -5.06 5.55
CA TRP A 64 3.12 -6.03 4.70
C TRP A 64 4.11 -6.83 3.86
N ILE A 65 3.77 -8.09 3.63
CA ILE A 65 4.61 -9.07 2.96
C ILE A 65 3.76 -9.71 1.87
N HIS A 66 4.25 -9.68 0.65
CA HIS A 66 3.61 -10.41 -0.45
C HIS A 66 4.03 -11.88 -0.37
N ILE A 67 3.10 -12.73 -0.03
CA ILE A 67 3.29 -14.18 -0.01
C ILE A 67 3.18 -14.71 -1.43
N THR A 68 4.12 -15.55 -1.84
CA THR A 68 4.13 -16.22 -3.14
C THR A 68 4.19 -17.73 -2.93
N ASP A 69 3.99 -18.50 -3.99
CA ASP A 69 4.12 -19.95 -4.00
C ASP A 69 5.57 -20.45 -3.80
N ARG A 70 6.54 -19.53 -3.95
CA ARG A 70 7.98 -19.84 -3.78
C ARG A 70 8.42 -19.60 -2.36
N ALA A 71 8.85 -20.65 -1.67
CA ALA A 71 9.42 -20.60 -0.32
C ALA A 71 8.59 -19.73 0.65
N PRO A 72 7.29 -19.99 0.85
CA PRO A 72 6.44 -19.16 1.70
C PRO A 72 6.91 -19.11 3.15
N GLN A 73 7.63 -20.15 3.64
CA GLN A 73 8.24 -20.20 4.97
C GLN A 73 9.24 -19.06 5.22
N ASP A 74 9.90 -18.56 4.17
CA ASP A 74 10.87 -17.48 4.31
C ASP A 74 10.21 -16.15 4.69
N ALA A 75 8.90 -16.01 4.46
CA ALA A 75 8.12 -14.88 4.95
C ALA A 75 8.14 -14.80 6.49
N CYS A 76 8.30 -15.92 7.21
CA CYS A 76 8.38 -15.93 8.66
C CYS A 76 9.55 -15.09 9.18
N LEU A 77 10.69 -15.07 8.47
CA LEU A 77 11.80 -14.17 8.81
C LEU A 77 11.36 -12.69 8.73
N ALA A 78 10.70 -12.30 7.66
CA ALA A 78 10.24 -10.93 7.47
C ALA A 78 9.19 -10.55 8.53
N ILE A 79 8.27 -11.46 8.89
CA ILE A 79 7.29 -11.26 9.95
C ILE A 79 8.00 -11.02 11.29
N ARG A 80 8.91 -11.92 11.70
CA ARG A 80 9.65 -11.83 12.95
C ARG A 80 10.43 -10.52 13.04
N ARG A 81 11.16 -10.17 11.98
CA ARG A 81 11.92 -8.93 11.92
C ARG A 81 11.04 -7.68 11.96
N SER A 82 9.84 -7.73 11.40
CA SER A 82 8.89 -6.62 11.50
C SER A 82 8.46 -6.38 12.95
N VAL A 83 8.16 -7.44 13.69
CA VAL A 83 7.82 -7.35 15.13
C VAL A 83 9.01 -6.78 15.92
N GLU A 84 10.23 -7.30 15.70
CA GLU A 84 11.46 -6.83 16.36
C GLU A 84 11.76 -5.34 16.08
N LEU A 85 11.49 -4.87 14.88
CA LEU A 85 11.64 -3.46 14.49
C LEU A 85 10.53 -2.57 15.06
N GLY A 86 9.48 -3.20 15.60
CA GLY A 86 8.39 -2.50 16.26
C GLY A 86 7.27 -2.08 15.32
N TYR A 87 7.09 -2.68 14.15
CA TYR A 87 5.83 -2.53 13.43
C TYR A 87 4.67 -2.97 14.33
N GLU A 88 3.56 -2.26 14.27
CA GLU A 88 2.40 -2.50 15.14
C GLU A 88 1.58 -3.71 14.71
N GLY A 89 1.81 -4.18 13.48
CA GLY A 89 1.24 -5.40 12.94
C GLY A 89 1.83 -5.74 11.58
N THR A 90 1.55 -6.96 11.13
CA THR A 90 2.03 -7.47 9.85
C THR A 90 0.88 -8.05 9.03
N VAL A 91 0.76 -7.61 7.80
CA VAL A 91 -0.24 -8.06 6.84
C VAL A 91 0.39 -9.08 5.89
N LEU A 92 -0.17 -10.29 5.86
CA LEU A 92 0.14 -11.30 4.86
C LEU A 92 -0.73 -11.04 3.63
N TYR A 93 -0.11 -10.54 2.56
CA TYR A 93 -0.80 -10.23 1.31
C TYR A 93 -0.69 -11.43 0.36
N LEU A 94 -1.79 -12.13 0.15
CA LEU A 94 -1.85 -13.28 -0.77
C LEU A 94 -2.22 -12.84 -2.21
N GLY A 95 -2.84 -11.67 -2.37
CA GLY A 95 -3.17 -11.11 -3.68
C GLY A 95 -4.02 -12.05 -4.53
N LYS A 96 -3.71 -12.07 -5.83
CA LYS A 96 -4.31 -12.99 -6.82
C LYS A 96 -3.48 -14.29 -6.99
N ALA A 97 -2.48 -14.51 -6.14
CA ALA A 97 -1.65 -15.69 -6.24
C ALA A 97 -2.51 -16.95 -6.05
N LEU A 98 -2.34 -17.90 -6.95
CA LEU A 98 -2.94 -19.24 -6.86
C LEU A 98 -2.18 -20.05 -5.79
N ILE A 99 -2.21 -19.57 -4.54
CA ILE A 99 -1.54 -20.24 -3.43
C ILE A 99 -2.52 -21.19 -2.79
N THR A 100 -2.20 -22.46 -2.80
CA THR A 100 -3.00 -23.51 -2.17
C THR A 100 -2.64 -23.69 -0.70
N ALA A 101 -3.54 -24.30 0.08
CA ALA A 101 -3.27 -24.65 1.48
C ALA A 101 -1.99 -25.49 1.63
N ASN A 102 -1.77 -26.44 0.72
CA ASN A 102 -0.55 -27.27 0.74
C ASN A 102 0.73 -26.46 0.55
N GLN A 103 0.71 -25.44 -0.30
CA GLN A 103 1.85 -24.53 -0.51
C GLN A 103 2.09 -23.64 0.72
N LEU A 104 1.09 -23.37 1.53
CA LEU A 104 1.22 -22.60 2.77
C LEU A 104 1.66 -23.44 3.98
N SER A 105 1.59 -24.77 3.90
CA SER A 105 1.99 -25.64 5.03
C SER A 105 3.37 -25.35 5.60
N PRO A 106 4.43 -25.05 4.80
CA PRO A 106 5.72 -24.68 5.36
C PRO A 106 5.71 -23.33 6.11
N LEU A 107 4.90 -22.37 5.67
CA LEU A 107 4.72 -21.11 6.38
C LEU A 107 3.97 -21.34 7.71
N VAL A 108 2.93 -22.15 7.68
CA VAL A 108 2.16 -22.50 8.89
C VAL A 108 3.09 -23.15 9.92
N ALA A 109 3.87 -24.17 9.54
CA ALA A 109 4.84 -24.80 10.42
C ALA A 109 5.84 -23.78 11.02
N ALA A 110 6.35 -22.86 10.19
CA ALA A 110 7.26 -21.82 10.66
C ALA A 110 6.59 -20.80 11.59
N LEU A 111 5.28 -20.53 11.43
CA LEU A 111 4.51 -19.69 12.35
C LEU A 111 4.23 -20.40 13.66
N GLU A 112 3.98 -21.72 13.66
CA GLU A 112 3.82 -22.53 14.87
C GLU A 112 5.09 -22.55 15.74
N GLU A 113 6.24 -22.64 15.11
CA GLU A 113 7.52 -22.56 15.80
C GLU A 113 7.82 -21.16 16.35
N ALA A 114 7.27 -20.12 15.72
CA ALA A 114 7.53 -18.72 16.06
C ALA A 114 6.60 -18.20 17.16
N THR A 115 6.65 -18.78 18.36
CA THR A 115 5.77 -18.46 19.50
C THR A 115 5.79 -17.00 19.96
N THR A 116 6.74 -16.21 19.48
CA THR A 116 6.89 -14.78 19.86
C THR A 116 6.07 -13.82 19.01
N ILE A 117 5.41 -14.31 17.96
CA ILE A 117 4.60 -13.46 17.07
C ILE A 117 3.14 -13.48 17.57
N PRO A 118 2.61 -12.34 18.07
CA PRO A 118 1.23 -12.31 18.54
C PRO A 118 0.25 -12.44 17.36
N ALA A 119 -0.58 -13.46 17.37
CA ALA A 119 -1.59 -13.65 16.33
C ALA A 119 -2.52 -12.43 16.15
N SER A 120 -2.77 -11.66 17.22
CA SER A 120 -3.54 -10.41 17.20
C SER A 120 -2.87 -9.27 16.45
N GLN A 121 -1.58 -9.37 16.13
CA GLN A 121 -0.83 -8.41 15.32
C GLN A 121 -0.68 -8.87 13.86
N MET A 122 -1.22 -10.04 13.54
CA MET A 122 -1.17 -10.60 12.19
C MET A 122 -2.51 -10.42 11.50
N PHE A 123 -2.44 -9.90 10.29
CA PHE A 123 -3.59 -9.67 9.41
C PHE A 123 -3.41 -10.47 8.12
N ILE A 124 -4.51 -10.82 7.46
CA ILE A 124 -4.47 -11.47 6.17
C ILE A 124 -5.19 -10.61 5.13
N ALA A 125 -4.55 -10.33 4.01
CA ALA A 125 -5.15 -9.62 2.89
C ALA A 125 -5.31 -10.56 1.69
N THR A 126 -6.56 -10.77 1.27
CA THR A 126 -6.93 -11.67 0.19
C THR A 126 -8.04 -11.07 -0.67
N PRO A 127 -8.25 -11.57 -1.90
CA PRO A 127 -9.53 -11.34 -2.58
C PRO A 127 -10.72 -11.70 -1.67
N PRO A 128 -11.92 -11.12 -1.89
CA PRO A 128 -13.13 -11.57 -1.23
C PRO A 128 -13.39 -13.07 -1.49
N LEU A 129 -14.07 -13.75 -0.58
CA LEU A 129 -14.21 -15.22 -0.60
C LEU A 129 -14.62 -15.82 -1.95
N PRO A 130 -15.58 -15.26 -2.71
CA PRO A 130 -15.96 -15.82 -4.01
C PRO A 130 -14.84 -15.78 -5.06
N TYR A 131 -13.84 -14.93 -4.88
CA TYR A 131 -12.72 -14.74 -5.82
C TYR A 131 -11.42 -15.36 -5.31
N LEU A 132 -11.46 -16.05 -4.17
CA LEU A 132 -10.31 -16.78 -3.64
C LEU A 132 -10.12 -18.06 -4.46
N PRO A 133 -8.93 -18.27 -5.03
CA PRO A 133 -8.64 -19.48 -5.79
C PRO A 133 -8.71 -20.75 -4.96
N ASP A 134 -8.30 -20.67 -3.69
CA ASP A 134 -8.35 -21.76 -2.73
C ASP A 134 -8.78 -21.22 -1.35
N ARG A 135 -10.02 -21.56 -0.96
CA ARG A 135 -10.56 -21.20 0.35
C ARG A 135 -9.77 -21.82 1.51
N GLN A 136 -9.24 -23.02 1.32
CA GLN A 136 -8.45 -23.70 2.34
C GLN A 136 -7.16 -22.93 2.71
N ALA A 137 -6.61 -22.14 1.77
CA ALA A 137 -5.49 -21.27 2.06
C ALA A 137 -5.80 -20.27 3.19
N MET A 138 -7.04 -19.76 3.24
CA MET A 138 -7.50 -18.89 4.30
C MET A 138 -7.74 -19.65 5.60
N GLU A 139 -8.30 -20.87 5.52
CA GLU A 139 -8.57 -21.73 6.67
C GLU A 139 -7.29 -22.05 7.46
N VAL A 140 -6.20 -22.37 6.77
CA VAL A 140 -4.93 -22.72 7.43
C VAL A 140 -4.21 -21.51 8.04
N LEU A 141 -4.45 -20.28 7.53
CA LEU A 141 -3.80 -19.06 8.05
C LEU A 141 -4.64 -18.33 9.10
N ALA A 142 -5.95 -18.48 9.11
CA ALA A 142 -6.85 -17.77 10.01
C ALA A 142 -6.47 -17.89 11.50
N PRO A 143 -6.05 -19.05 12.04
CA PRO A 143 -5.63 -19.18 13.43
C PRO A 143 -4.45 -18.28 13.81
N TYR A 144 -3.59 -17.97 12.84
CA TYR A 144 -2.37 -17.16 13.04
C TYR A 144 -2.59 -15.68 12.73
N CYS A 145 -3.70 -15.31 12.07
CA CYS A 145 -4.01 -13.94 11.63
C CYS A 145 -5.22 -13.37 12.38
N ARG A 146 -5.18 -13.39 13.71
CA ARG A 146 -6.29 -12.93 14.56
C ARG A 146 -6.43 -11.41 14.67
N GLY A 147 -5.52 -10.64 14.07
CA GLY A 147 -5.65 -9.20 13.93
C GLY A 147 -6.83 -8.79 13.05
N GLY A 148 -7.14 -9.60 12.04
CA GLY A 148 -8.31 -9.39 11.18
C GLY A 148 -8.07 -9.71 9.71
N TRP A 149 -9.13 -9.58 8.93
CA TRP A 149 -9.15 -9.78 7.50
C TRP A 149 -9.17 -8.44 6.76
N MET A 150 -8.34 -8.32 5.74
CA MET A 150 -8.25 -7.16 4.83
C MET A 150 -8.68 -7.57 3.42
N PRO A 151 -10.00 -7.67 3.12
CA PRO A 151 -10.47 -8.04 1.80
C PRO A 151 -10.08 -7.01 0.75
N LEU A 152 -9.52 -7.49 -0.38
CA LEU A 152 -9.12 -6.67 -1.52
C LEU A 152 -10.35 -6.29 -2.35
N CYS A 153 -11.02 -5.23 -1.96
CA CYS A 153 -12.22 -4.71 -2.60
C CYS A 153 -11.85 -3.87 -3.82
N PHE A 154 -11.39 -4.52 -4.89
CA PHE A 154 -10.89 -3.87 -6.09
C PHE A 154 -11.92 -3.94 -7.23
N PRO A 155 -12.05 -2.89 -8.05
CA PRO A 155 -12.94 -2.89 -9.21
C PRO A 155 -12.41 -3.76 -10.38
N LEU A 156 -11.66 -4.82 -10.05
CA LEU A 156 -11.02 -5.72 -11.02
C LEU A 156 -11.94 -6.83 -11.52
N TRP A 157 -13.08 -7.04 -10.84
CA TRP A 157 -13.97 -8.18 -11.09
C TRP A 157 -15.25 -7.81 -11.85
N ASN A 158 -15.31 -6.58 -12.43
CA ASN A 158 -16.49 -6.02 -13.12
C ASN A 158 -17.77 -6.02 -12.27
N GLU A 159 -17.63 -6.01 -10.95
CA GLU A 159 -18.70 -5.98 -10.00
C GLU A 159 -18.82 -4.60 -9.33
N SER A 160 -20.02 -4.26 -8.88
CA SER A 160 -20.24 -3.01 -8.15
C SER A 160 -19.65 -3.05 -6.75
N ALA A 161 -19.45 -1.87 -6.15
CA ALA A 161 -19.02 -1.76 -4.76
C ALA A 161 -19.98 -2.49 -3.78
N GLU A 162 -21.30 -2.42 -4.01
CA GLU A 162 -22.29 -3.13 -3.19
C GLU A 162 -22.16 -4.65 -3.32
N GLN A 163 -21.87 -5.16 -4.52
CA GLN A 163 -21.66 -6.59 -4.71
C GLN A 163 -20.39 -7.05 -3.98
N ILE A 164 -19.27 -6.36 -4.17
CA ILE A 164 -17.99 -6.76 -3.57
C ILE A 164 -18.01 -6.55 -2.05
N ILE A 165 -18.29 -5.33 -1.58
CA ILE A 165 -18.23 -5.00 -0.15
C ILE A 165 -19.46 -5.57 0.56
N GLY A 166 -20.65 -5.30 0.03
CA GLY A 166 -21.89 -5.69 0.68
C GLY A 166 -22.09 -7.19 0.70
N ARG A 167 -22.17 -7.81 -0.48
CA ARG A 167 -22.46 -9.24 -0.62
C ARG A 167 -21.23 -10.11 -0.32
N ASP A 168 -20.11 -9.87 -1.00
CA ASP A 168 -19.01 -10.84 -1.03
C ASP A 168 -18.11 -10.75 0.20
N VAL A 169 -18.09 -9.60 0.88
CA VAL A 169 -17.34 -9.42 2.13
C VAL A 169 -18.28 -9.58 3.33
N TYR A 170 -19.27 -8.69 3.50
CA TYR A 170 -20.03 -8.64 4.73
C TYR A 170 -21.06 -9.77 4.88
N GLN A 171 -21.65 -10.29 3.80
CA GLN A 171 -22.52 -11.47 3.89
C GLN A 171 -21.75 -12.76 4.18
N SER A 172 -20.43 -12.77 3.93
CA SER A 172 -19.57 -13.92 4.25
C SER A 172 -19.11 -13.97 5.72
N ILE A 173 -19.55 -13.04 6.58
CA ILE A 173 -19.12 -12.96 7.99
C ILE A 173 -19.39 -14.26 8.76
N SER A 174 -20.53 -14.91 8.52
CA SER A 174 -20.86 -16.18 9.18
C SER A 174 -19.85 -17.27 8.85
N ASP A 175 -19.49 -17.39 7.58
CA ASP A 175 -18.49 -18.34 7.11
C ASP A 175 -17.10 -18.04 7.68
N LEU A 176 -16.74 -16.76 7.69
CA LEU A 176 -15.47 -16.29 8.27
C LEU A 176 -15.41 -16.56 9.77
N SER A 177 -16.52 -16.38 10.50
CA SER A 177 -16.57 -16.64 11.93
C SER A 177 -16.29 -18.11 12.25
N LEU A 178 -16.71 -19.04 11.37
CA LEU A 178 -16.38 -20.46 11.51
C LEU A 178 -14.87 -20.70 11.31
N LEU A 179 -14.23 -20.02 10.34
CA LEU A 179 -12.82 -20.18 10.06
C LEU A 179 -11.93 -19.62 11.17
N TRP A 180 -12.29 -18.46 11.74
CA TRP A 180 -11.55 -17.82 12.81
C TRP A 180 -11.88 -18.33 14.21
N GLY A 181 -12.96 -19.10 14.36
CA GLY A 181 -13.52 -19.45 15.68
C GLY A 181 -14.08 -18.23 16.44
N ALA A 182 -14.19 -17.10 15.78
CA ALA A 182 -14.78 -15.84 16.28
C ALA A 182 -15.06 -14.93 15.08
N THR A 183 -15.91 -13.92 15.23
CA THR A 183 -16.10 -12.91 14.17
C THR A 183 -14.81 -12.10 13.98
N PRO A 184 -14.14 -12.20 12.82
CA PRO A 184 -12.93 -11.41 12.57
C PRO A 184 -13.26 -9.94 12.40
N ALA A 185 -12.34 -9.07 12.79
CA ALA A 185 -12.36 -7.69 12.36
C ALA A 185 -12.15 -7.62 10.84
N ILE A 186 -12.93 -6.78 10.15
CA ILE A 186 -12.89 -6.63 8.69
C ILE A 186 -12.42 -5.23 8.35
N TYR A 187 -11.34 -5.15 7.58
CA TYR A 187 -10.68 -3.91 7.19
C TYR A 187 -10.55 -3.83 5.66
N PRO A 188 -11.55 -3.34 4.94
CA PRO A 188 -11.55 -3.32 3.48
C PRO A 188 -10.33 -2.60 2.90
N VAL A 189 -9.79 -3.15 1.82
CA VAL A 189 -8.75 -2.53 1.01
C VAL A 189 -9.38 -2.09 -0.29
N ILE A 190 -9.52 -0.79 -0.51
CA ILE A 190 -9.96 -0.25 -1.80
C ILE A 190 -8.78 0.07 -2.70
N SER A 191 -9.00 0.04 -4.00
CA SER A 191 -7.97 0.39 -5.00
C SER A 191 -8.57 1.14 -6.15
N THR A 192 -7.74 1.93 -6.80
CA THR A 192 -8.05 2.60 -8.08
C THR A 192 -7.53 1.80 -9.29
N LEU A 193 -7.04 0.57 -9.07
CA LEU A 193 -6.68 -0.36 -10.14
C LEU A 193 -7.95 -0.83 -10.85
N GLN A 194 -7.96 -0.69 -12.17
CA GLN A 194 -9.00 -1.26 -13.05
C GLN A 194 -8.51 -2.57 -13.70
N ALA A 195 -9.46 -3.41 -14.14
CA ALA A 195 -9.16 -4.68 -14.79
C ALA A 195 -8.35 -4.50 -16.08
N ASP A 196 -8.65 -3.47 -16.84
CA ASP A 196 -7.93 -3.09 -18.05
C ASP A 196 -6.82 -2.11 -17.65
N GLN A 197 -5.60 -2.61 -17.49
CA GLN A 197 -4.41 -1.82 -17.17
C GLN A 197 -4.01 -0.82 -18.28
N ALA A 198 -4.75 -0.76 -19.37
CA ALA A 198 -4.54 0.19 -20.45
C ALA A 198 -5.18 1.54 -20.11
N ALA A 199 -4.43 2.41 -19.42
CA ALA A 199 -4.54 3.87 -19.52
C ALA A 199 -5.90 4.57 -19.27
N THR A 200 -6.88 3.94 -18.64
CA THR A 200 -8.08 4.65 -18.23
C THR A 200 -7.90 5.23 -16.84
N THR A 201 -7.86 6.55 -16.78
CA THR A 201 -7.91 7.31 -15.53
C THR A 201 -9.14 6.89 -14.74
N PHE A 202 -8.96 6.44 -13.51
CA PHE A 202 -10.08 6.11 -12.62
C PHE A 202 -10.83 7.41 -12.30
N LEU A 203 -12.06 7.51 -12.75
CA LEU A 203 -12.83 8.73 -12.57
C LEU A 203 -13.27 8.88 -11.10
N PRO A 204 -13.30 10.11 -10.56
CA PRO A 204 -13.75 10.37 -9.19
C PRO A 204 -15.11 9.76 -8.87
N GLU A 205 -16.06 9.84 -9.81
CA GLU A 205 -17.42 9.32 -9.66
C GLU A 205 -17.45 7.79 -9.47
N ALA A 206 -16.47 7.09 -10.05
CA ALA A 206 -16.35 5.64 -9.90
C ALA A 206 -15.88 5.20 -8.50
N LEU A 207 -15.20 6.08 -7.75
CA LEU A 207 -14.72 5.78 -6.40
C LEU A 207 -15.80 6.04 -5.33
N ILE A 208 -16.73 6.96 -5.57
CA ILE A 208 -17.76 7.35 -4.61
C ILE A 208 -18.52 6.13 -4.05
N PRO A 209 -19.07 5.21 -4.87
CA PRO A 209 -19.82 4.06 -4.34
C PRO A 209 -18.99 3.17 -3.40
N TRP A 210 -17.67 3.04 -3.63
CA TRP A 210 -16.78 2.25 -2.77
C TRP A 210 -16.63 2.89 -1.39
N VAL A 211 -16.42 4.20 -1.35
CA VAL A 211 -16.30 4.96 -0.10
C VAL A 211 -17.63 4.99 0.66
N GLU A 212 -18.74 5.19 -0.04
CA GLU A 212 -20.08 5.19 0.56
C GLU A 212 -20.43 3.84 1.19
N ASN A 213 -20.15 2.74 0.53
CA ASN A 213 -20.34 1.40 1.08
C ASN A 213 -19.54 1.17 2.36
N ILE A 214 -18.29 1.64 2.42
CA ILE A 214 -17.46 1.58 3.62
C ILE A 214 -18.10 2.36 4.77
N ILE A 215 -18.57 3.60 4.51
CA ILE A 215 -19.21 4.46 5.51
C ILE A 215 -20.51 3.82 6.01
N GLN A 216 -21.36 3.33 5.11
CA GLN A 216 -22.64 2.71 5.44
C GLN A 216 -22.48 1.45 6.30
N ARG A 217 -21.38 0.73 6.16
CA ARG A 217 -21.08 -0.47 6.95
C ARG A 217 -20.47 -0.17 8.31
N GLY A 218 -20.20 1.11 8.64
CA GLY A 218 -19.65 1.51 9.92
C GLY A 218 -18.26 0.94 10.18
N VAL A 219 -17.42 0.87 9.15
CA VAL A 219 -16.07 0.29 9.22
C VAL A 219 -15.17 1.18 10.09
N ASP A 220 -14.48 0.58 11.06
CA ASP A 220 -13.55 1.31 11.93
C ASP A 220 -12.23 1.67 11.23
N PHE A 221 -11.84 0.87 10.25
CA PHE A 221 -10.59 1.05 9.51
C PHE A 221 -10.73 0.52 8.08
N PHE A 222 -10.22 1.27 7.12
CA PHE A 222 -10.02 0.80 5.75
C PHE A 222 -8.69 1.29 5.19
N THR A 223 -8.23 0.69 4.10
CA THR A 223 -6.97 1.07 3.47
C THR A 223 -7.11 1.32 1.98
N VAL A 224 -6.16 2.09 1.43
CA VAL A 224 -6.08 2.41 0.00
C VAL A 224 -4.84 1.77 -0.59
N TYR A 225 -5.01 0.92 -1.57
CA TYR A 225 -3.94 0.23 -2.29
C TYR A 225 -3.72 0.89 -3.65
N HIS A 226 -2.59 1.47 -3.92
CA HIS A 226 -1.50 2.01 -3.11
C HIS A 226 -1.19 3.44 -3.56
N ALA A 227 -0.34 4.15 -2.80
CA ALA A 227 -0.07 5.57 -3.00
C ALA A 227 0.38 5.96 -4.42
N ALA A 228 1.21 5.13 -5.08
CA ALA A 228 1.76 5.46 -6.40
C ALA A 228 0.72 5.52 -7.53
N ILE A 229 -0.37 4.74 -7.41
CA ILE A 229 -1.40 4.64 -8.46
C ILE A 229 -2.66 5.46 -8.16
N THR A 230 -2.82 5.92 -6.90
CA THR A 230 -4.00 6.72 -6.51
C THR A 230 -3.78 8.17 -6.89
N GLU A 231 -4.53 8.64 -7.87
CA GLU A 231 -4.42 10.03 -8.36
C GLU A 231 -4.85 11.05 -7.31
N LYS A 232 -4.25 12.25 -7.35
CA LYS A 232 -4.56 13.33 -6.40
C LYS A 232 -6.00 13.81 -6.47
N SER A 233 -6.63 13.72 -7.64
CA SER A 233 -8.05 14.05 -7.86
C SER A 233 -9.00 13.20 -7.02
N LEU A 234 -8.59 11.99 -6.61
CA LEU A 234 -9.38 11.04 -5.82
C LEU A 234 -9.24 11.27 -4.31
N TRP A 235 -8.21 11.98 -3.87
CA TRP A 235 -7.94 12.15 -2.44
C TRP A 235 -9.07 12.84 -1.66
N PRO A 236 -9.75 13.88 -2.19
CA PRO A 236 -10.88 14.49 -1.49
C PRO A 236 -12.02 13.51 -1.19
N ILE A 237 -12.29 12.56 -2.10
CA ILE A 237 -13.33 11.55 -1.91
C ILE A 237 -12.92 10.59 -0.77
N ILE A 238 -11.67 10.13 -0.77
CA ILE A 238 -11.15 9.28 0.31
C ILE A 238 -11.12 10.04 1.64
N GLN A 239 -10.77 11.33 1.61
CA GLN A 239 -10.80 12.19 2.80
C GLN A 239 -12.18 12.29 3.39
N SER A 240 -13.23 12.42 2.57
CA SER A 240 -14.62 12.55 3.03
C SER A 240 -15.13 11.34 3.80
N ALA A 241 -14.50 10.16 3.63
CA ALA A 241 -14.84 8.98 4.43
C ALA A 241 -14.48 9.22 5.90
N ARG A 242 -15.47 9.54 6.71
CA ARG A 242 -15.30 9.61 8.16
C ARG A 242 -15.42 8.22 8.74
N VAL A 243 -14.31 7.68 9.20
CA VAL A 243 -14.22 6.40 9.90
C VAL A 243 -14.19 6.67 11.39
N ALA A 244 -14.86 5.85 12.18
CA ALA A 244 -14.94 6.02 13.63
C ALA A 244 -13.54 6.15 14.23
N ARG A 245 -13.35 7.17 15.05
CA ARG A 245 -12.12 7.37 15.83
C ARG A 245 -12.38 6.81 17.22
N PRO A 246 -11.45 6.06 17.81
CA PRO A 246 -11.60 5.68 19.20
C PRO A 246 -11.84 6.92 20.07
N PRO A 247 -12.76 6.87 21.04
CA PRO A 247 -13.10 8.02 21.90
C PRO A 247 -11.90 8.57 22.67
N ASP A 248 -10.85 7.77 22.88
CA ASP A 248 -9.64 8.15 23.61
C ASP A 248 -8.46 8.56 22.72
N ALA A 249 -8.62 8.54 21.40
CA ALA A 249 -7.59 9.06 20.52
C ALA A 249 -7.55 10.59 20.68
N ALA A 250 -6.58 11.10 21.42
CA ALA A 250 -6.29 12.52 21.47
C ALA A 250 -6.28 13.09 20.04
N PRO A 251 -6.80 14.31 19.81
CA PRO A 251 -6.63 14.97 18.52
C PRO A 251 -5.15 14.84 18.19
N VAL A 252 -4.81 14.32 17.01
CA VAL A 252 -3.47 14.53 16.47
C VAL A 252 -3.38 16.05 16.38
N GLU A 253 -2.74 16.65 17.38
CA GLU A 253 -2.30 18.02 17.26
C GLU A 253 -1.48 17.99 15.97
N THR A 254 -2.02 18.60 14.93
CA THR A 254 -1.26 18.82 13.70
C THR A 254 -0.05 19.59 14.17
N ALA A 255 1.05 18.86 14.36
CA ALA A 255 2.34 19.50 14.62
C ALA A 255 2.41 20.62 13.61
N PRO A 256 2.75 21.86 14.04
CA PRO A 256 2.87 22.98 13.13
C PRO A 256 3.73 22.45 11.98
N GLU A 257 3.24 22.55 10.75
CA GLU A 257 3.92 22.04 9.58
C GLU A 257 5.41 22.33 9.80
N PRO A 258 6.28 21.30 9.99
CA PRO A 258 7.68 21.55 9.92
C PRO A 258 7.77 22.10 8.52
N GLY A 259 8.18 23.38 8.41
CA GLY A 259 8.31 24.03 7.10
C GLY A 259 9.24 23.16 6.27
N ILE A 260 8.69 22.12 5.69
CA ILE A 260 9.30 21.32 4.65
C ILE A 260 9.34 22.28 3.49
N VAL A 261 10.38 23.12 3.53
CA VAL A 261 10.85 23.79 2.34
C VAL A 261 11.09 22.63 1.38
N ALA A 262 10.11 22.37 0.54
CA ALA A 262 10.23 21.37 -0.52
C ALA A 262 11.55 21.72 -1.20
N PRO A 263 12.50 20.76 -1.28
CA PRO A 263 13.81 21.06 -1.85
C PRO A 263 13.58 21.73 -3.18
N GLN A 264 14.00 22.98 -3.31
CA GLN A 264 13.70 23.76 -4.50
C GLN A 264 14.27 22.99 -5.70
N PRO A 265 13.50 22.83 -6.78
CA PRO A 265 13.97 22.10 -7.94
C PRO A 265 15.25 22.78 -8.48
N VAL A 266 16.31 22.00 -8.57
CA VAL A 266 17.59 22.47 -9.13
C VAL A 266 17.55 22.25 -10.63
N TYR A 267 17.82 23.31 -11.39
CA TYR A 267 17.89 23.28 -12.84
C TYR A 267 19.32 23.53 -13.30
N VAL A 268 19.71 22.82 -14.35
CA VAL A 268 20.99 23.02 -15.04
C VAL A 268 20.68 23.45 -16.47
N THR A 269 21.44 24.44 -16.96
CA THR A 269 21.40 24.82 -18.38
C THR A 269 22.29 23.87 -19.18
N VAL A 270 21.72 23.25 -20.19
CA VAL A 270 22.40 22.30 -21.09
C VAL A 270 23.45 23.07 -21.91
N THR A 271 24.65 22.54 -21.96
CA THR A 271 25.77 23.03 -22.79
C THR A 271 26.00 22.08 -23.98
N THR A 272 26.81 22.53 -24.96
CA THR A 272 27.09 21.78 -26.21
C THR A 272 27.63 20.35 -25.98
N ASN A 273 28.26 20.10 -24.83
CA ASN A 273 28.86 18.80 -24.49
C ASN A 273 28.00 17.94 -23.54
N ASP A 274 26.80 18.40 -23.20
CA ASP A 274 25.94 17.64 -22.29
C ASP A 274 25.13 16.59 -23.05
N THR A 275 25.07 15.40 -22.47
CA THR A 275 24.16 14.31 -22.87
C THR A 275 23.24 13.97 -21.68
N VAL A 276 22.10 13.36 -21.95
CA VAL A 276 21.21 12.88 -20.86
C VAL A 276 22.00 11.96 -19.94
N GLY A 277 22.73 10.99 -20.48
CA GLY A 277 23.55 10.06 -19.69
C GLY A 277 24.58 10.77 -18.83
N GLY A 278 25.26 11.80 -19.37
CA GLY A 278 26.23 12.63 -18.65
C GLY A 278 25.59 13.38 -17.48
N LEU A 279 24.42 13.97 -17.68
CA LEU A 279 23.66 14.65 -16.62
C LEU A 279 23.18 13.68 -15.54
N LEU A 280 22.66 12.49 -15.94
CA LEU A 280 22.23 11.46 -15.00
C LEU A 280 23.39 11.04 -14.08
N ASN A 281 24.56 10.76 -14.65
CA ASN A 281 25.74 10.33 -13.89
C ASN A 281 26.27 11.45 -12.99
N ARG A 282 26.39 12.68 -13.50
CA ARG A 282 26.92 13.85 -12.75
C ARG A 282 26.07 14.21 -11.55
N HIS A 283 24.76 14.07 -11.66
CA HIS A 283 23.81 14.46 -10.62
C HIS A 283 23.19 13.27 -9.85
N GLY A 284 23.60 12.04 -10.15
CA GLY A 284 23.09 10.83 -9.49
C GLY A 284 21.58 10.61 -9.70
N ILE A 285 21.05 10.93 -10.88
CA ILE A 285 19.62 10.92 -11.15
C ILE A 285 19.21 9.59 -11.83
N PRO A 286 18.22 8.84 -11.32
CA PRO A 286 17.64 7.73 -12.04
C PRO A 286 17.01 8.20 -13.36
N LYS A 287 17.25 7.46 -14.46
CA LYS A 287 16.74 7.80 -15.81
C LYS A 287 15.23 8.06 -15.83
N GLN A 288 14.44 7.25 -15.15
CA GLN A 288 12.99 7.40 -15.05
C GLN A 288 12.60 8.74 -14.40
N LYS A 289 13.31 9.13 -13.34
CA LYS A 289 13.06 10.39 -12.62
C LYS A 289 13.39 11.61 -13.47
N PHE A 290 14.49 11.55 -14.23
CA PHE A 290 14.86 12.59 -15.17
C PHE A 290 13.76 12.82 -16.21
N TRP A 291 13.24 11.74 -16.81
CA TRP A 291 12.16 11.82 -17.79
C TRP A 291 10.85 12.32 -17.18
N ALA A 292 10.50 11.87 -15.98
CA ALA A 292 9.31 12.36 -15.28
C ALA A 292 9.34 13.89 -15.08
N TRP A 293 10.52 14.45 -14.87
CA TRP A 293 10.67 15.89 -14.66
C TRP A 293 10.78 16.71 -15.94
N ASN A 294 11.29 16.15 -17.02
CA ASN A 294 11.76 16.91 -18.18
C ASN A 294 11.09 16.52 -19.51
N ALA A 295 10.25 15.46 -19.55
CA ALA A 295 9.64 14.97 -20.79
C ALA A 295 8.90 16.06 -21.58
N HIS A 296 8.29 17.01 -20.86
CA HIS A 296 7.59 18.16 -21.47
C HIS A 296 8.48 19.02 -22.37
N LEU A 297 9.81 19.02 -22.18
CA LEU A 297 10.74 19.77 -23.02
C LEU A 297 10.81 19.23 -24.45
N TRP A 298 10.67 17.90 -24.60
CA TRP A 298 10.60 17.23 -25.91
C TRP A 298 9.18 17.32 -26.49
N GLU A 299 8.19 17.01 -25.69
CA GLU A 299 6.78 16.97 -26.07
C GLU A 299 6.27 18.31 -26.59
N SER A 300 6.62 19.43 -25.93
CA SER A 300 6.23 20.78 -26.34
C SER A 300 6.82 21.20 -27.69
N ARG A 301 7.80 20.46 -28.20
CA ARG A 301 8.47 20.71 -29.50
C ARG A 301 8.19 19.64 -30.54
N GLY A 302 7.31 18.68 -30.23
CA GLY A 302 6.99 17.57 -31.14
C GLY A 302 8.17 16.61 -31.37
N LEU A 303 9.15 16.59 -30.45
CA LEU A 303 10.34 15.76 -30.57
C LEU A 303 10.12 14.40 -29.85
N PRO A 304 10.65 13.29 -30.40
CA PRO A 304 10.64 12.03 -29.67
C PRO A 304 11.51 12.16 -28.40
N ARG A 305 11.19 11.38 -27.35
CA ARG A 305 11.99 11.29 -26.12
C ARG A 305 13.32 10.56 -26.41
N ASP A 306 14.24 11.26 -27.04
CA ASP A 306 15.55 10.72 -27.41
C ASP A 306 16.58 11.07 -26.32
N PRO A 307 17.20 10.05 -25.68
CA PRO A 307 18.22 10.28 -24.66
C PRO A 307 19.50 10.92 -25.20
N ASP A 308 19.73 10.87 -26.50
CA ASP A 308 20.91 11.44 -27.13
C ASP A 308 20.64 12.87 -27.67
N TYR A 309 19.39 13.34 -27.57
CA TYR A 309 19.01 14.66 -28.04
C TYR A 309 18.79 15.62 -26.87
N LEU A 310 19.78 16.46 -26.59
CA LEU A 310 19.68 17.63 -25.74
C LEU A 310 20.06 18.87 -26.56
N GLN A 311 19.24 19.90 -26.46
CA GLN A 311 19.56 21.16 -27.13
C GLN A 311 20.25 22.12 -26.14
N GLU A 312 21.33 22.76 -26.59
CA GLU A 312 22.02 23.78 -25.84
C GLU A 312 21.05 24.89 -25.40
N GLY A 313 21.21 25.36 -24.17
CA GLY A 313 20.34 26.37 -23.57
C GLY A 313 19.07 25.83 -22.91
N TRP A 314 18.75 24.54 -23.05
CA TRP A 314 17.63 23.97 -22.30
C TRP A 314 17.91 23.98 -20.79
N ARG A 315 16.90 24.34 -20.02
CA ARG A 315 16.96 24.22 -18.56
C ARG A 315 16.30 22.90 -18.17
N VAL A 316 17.12 21.94 -17.77
CA VAL A 316 16.66 20.62 -17.32
C VAL A 316 16.72 20.52 -15.80
N ARG A 317 15.67 19.91 -15.22
CA ARG A 317 15.63 19.67 -13.78
C ARG A 317 16.50 18.47 -13.42
N VAL A 318 17.37 18.66 -12.43
CA VAL A 318 18.34 17.66 -11.97
C VAL A 318 18.19 17.30 -10.48
N LYS A 319 17.29 18.01 -9.76
CA LYS A 319 16.97 17.69 -8.35
C LYS A 319 15.57 18.16 -7.99
#